data_da8e0d42875fe90e78dc0ffcd16e08a5
#
_entry.id   da8e0d42875fe90e78dc0ffcd16e08a5
#
_cell.length_a   1.000
_cell.length_b   1.000
_cell.length_c   1.000
_cell.angle_alpha   90.00
_cell.angle_beta   90.00
_cell.angle_gamma   90.00
#
_symmetry.space_group_name_H-M   'P 1'
#
loop_
_entity.id
_entity.type
_entity.pdbx_description
1 polymer ?
#
loop_
_entity_poly.entity_id
_entity_poly.type
_entity_poly.pdbx_seq_one_letter_code
_entity_poly.pdbx_strand_id
1 'polypeptide(L)'
;MNAQFGDAKSGGTFDVEDFAMGFIRFENGAVLQIEFSWASNVKEEHRFVELRGTKAGLTWLDGGSLEIYGEDNGRLLNTAFAGPFGGNGHQLNISHFLDVLDGKAEPCFKPQQGVDMINILAGLYESARTGREVVL
;
A
#
# COMPACT_ATOMS: atom_id res chain seq x y z
N MET A 1 -13.65 -2.75 19.02
CA MET A 1 -14.78 -3.25 18.19
C MET A 1 -14.18 -4.37 17.36
N ASN A 2 -14.55 -5.62 17.61
CA ASN A 2 -14.05 -6.72 16.79
C ASN A 2 -14.79 -6.66 15.46
N ALA A 3 -14.08 -6.33 14.39
CA ALA A 3 -14.63 -6.44 13.06
C ALA A 3 -14.72 -7.94 12.73
N GLN A 4 -15.86 -8.50 12.86
CA GLN A 4 -16.16 -9.84 12.35
C GLN A 4 -16.65 -9.70 10.90
N PHE A 5 -15.74 -9.26 10.04
CA PHE A 5 -15.98 -9.31 8.61
C PHE A 5 -15.56 -10.70 8.12
N GLY A 6 -16.38 -11.30 7.29
CA GLY A 6 -16.04 -12.55 6.64
C GLY A 6 -16.47 -13.82 7.34
N ASP A 7 -17.23 -13.77 8.42
CA ASP A 7 -17.90 -14.95 8.92
C ASP A 7 -18.81 -15.51 7.83
N ALA A 8 -18.53 -16.73 7.40
CA ALA A 8 -19.35 -17.41 6.43
C ALA A 8 -20.79 -17.48 6.99
N LYS A 9 -21.72 -16.82 6.33
CA LYS A 9 -23.15 -17.05 6.61
C LYS A 9 -23.44 -18.52 6.31
N SER A 10 -24.33 -19.12 7.06
CA SER A 10 -24.70 -20.51 6.84
C SER A 10 -25.07 -20.74 5.37
N GLY A 11 -24.33 -21.62 4.67
CA GLY A 11 -24.48 -21.91 3.26
C GLY A 11 -23.62 -21.07 2.29
N GLY A 12 -22.79 -20.15 2.79
CA GLY A 12 -21.81 -19.43 2.00
C GLY A 12 -20.44 -20.13 2.00
N THR A 13 -19.67 -19.93 0.94
CA THR A 13 -18.24 -20.30 0.88
C THR A 13 -17.43 -19.04 1.08
N PHE A 14 -16.49 -19.07 2.03
CA PHE A 14 -15.50 -18.05 2.24
C PHE A 14 -14.13 -18.64 1.86
N ASP A 15 -13.63 -18.29 0.69
CA ASP A 15 -12.43 -18.84 0.07
C ASP A 15 -11.45 -17.76 -0.38
N VAL A 16 -11.57 -16.56 0.17
CA VAL A 16 -10.64 -15.46 -0.03
C VAL A 16 -9.84 -15.19 1.24
N GLU A 17 -8.67 -14.61 1.09
CA GLU A 17 -7.85 -14.21 2.22
C GLU A 17 -8.49 -13.05 3.00
N ASP A 18 -8.39 -13.09 4.30
CA ASP A 18 -8.73 -12.01 5.23
C ASP A 18 -7.48 -11.31 5.77
N PHE A 19 -6.33 -11.93 5.59
CA PHE A 19 -5.02 -11.42 5.95
C PHE A 19 -3.98 -11.85 4.92
N ALA A 20 -3.14 -10.92 4.48
CA ALA A 20 -2.00 -11.21 3.63
C ALA A 20 -0.79 -10.40 4.09
N MET A 21 0.37 -11.03 4.09
CA MET A 21 1.66 -10.37 4.29
C MET A 21 2.68 -10.88 3.29
N GLY A 22 3.65 -10.07 2.96
CA GLY A 22 4.67 -10.44 2.01
C GLY A 22 5.96 -9.64 2.16
N PHE A 23 7.03 -10.24 1.65
CA PHE A 23 8.35 -9.65 1.56
C PHE A 23 8.85 -9.77 0.14
N ILE A 24 9.07 -8.65 -0.52
CA ILE A 24 9.40 -8.59 -1.94
C ILE A 24 10.77 -7.92 -2.08
N ARG A 25 11.67 -8.55 -2.82
CA ARG A 25 12.97 -7.98 -3.15
C ARG A 25 12.98 -7.57 -4.62
N PHE A 26 13.43 -6.36 -4.87
CA PHE A 26 13.60 -5.82 -6.23
C PHE A 26 15.04 -5.99 -6.69
N GLU A 27 15.25 -6.07 -8.01
CA GLU A 27 16.58 -6.18 -8.62
C GLU A 27 17.55 -5.07 -8.21
N ASN A 28 17.04 -3.86 -7.97
CA ASN A 28 17.83 -2.72 -7.52
C ASN A 28 18.23 -2.77 -6.03
N GLY A 29 17.88 -3.85 -5.33
CA GLY A 29 18.16 -4.04 -3.91
C GLY A 29 17.13 -3.43 -2.97
N ALA A 30 16.13 -2.74 -3.47
CA ALA A 30 15.03 -2.28 -2.63
C ALA A 30 14.20 -3.46 -2.11
N VAL A 31 13.60 -3.27 -0.96
CA VAL A 31 12.75 -4.27 -0.31
C VAL A 31 11.42 -3.63 0.04
N LEU A 32 10.35 -4.35 -0.23
CA LEU A 32 9.00 -3.99 0.18
C LEU A 32 8.47 -5.06 1.15
N GLN A 33 8.10 -4.64 2.34
CA GLN A 33 7.27 -5.42 3.25
C GLN A 33 5.85 -4.91 3.16
N ILE A 34 4.91 -5.80 2.95
CA ILE A 34 3.48 -5.47 2.87
C ILE A 34 2.69 -6.29 3.88
N GLU A 35 1.66 -5.70 4.42
CA GLU A 35 0.68 -6.35 5.28
C GLU A 35 -0.68 -5.72 5.02
N PHE A 36 -1.68 -6.54 4.75
CA PHE A 36 -3.05 -6.14 4.54
C PHE A 36 -3.98 -7.06 5.32
N SER A 37 -4.96 -6.48 5.96
CA SER A 37 -6.06 -7.25 6.56
C SER A 37 -7.32 -6.41 6.56
N TRP A 38 -8.45 -7.06 6.38
CA TRP A 38 -9.77 -6.46 6.54
C TRP A 38 -10.59 -7.12 7.65
N ALA A 39 -10.03 -8.14 8.30
CA ALA A 39 -10.70 -8.91 9.34
C ALA A 39 -9.82 -9.26 10.56
N SER A 40 -8.75 -8.53 10.80
CA SER A 40 -7.87 -8.74 11.96
C SER A 40 -8.50 -8.21 13.25
N ASN A 41 -8.32 -8.96 14.35
CA ASN A 41 -8.72 -8.55 15.69
C ASN A 41 -7.69 -7.58 16.27
N VAL A 42 -7.73 -6.33 15.85
CA VAL A 42 -6.84 -5.25 16.32
C VAL A 42 -7.65 -4.19 17.04
N LYS A 43 -6.99 -3.44 17.93
CA LYS A 43 -7.64 -2.36 18.67
C LYS A 43 -8.08 -1.23 17.77
N GLU A 44 -7.22 -0.86 16.84
CA GLU A 44 -7.41 0.28 15.92
C GLU A 44 -6.90 -0.11 14.54
N GLU A 45 -7.56 0.37 13.50
CA GLU A 45 -7.08 0.23 12.13
C GLU A 45 -5.95 1.24 11.89
N HIS A 46 -4.85 0.77 11.35
CA HIS A 46 -3.71 1.60 10.97
C HIS A 46 -3.43 1.42 9.48
N ARG A 47 -3.47 2.53 8.75
CA ARG A 47 -3.02 2.56 7.36
C ARG A 47 -1.84 3.51 7.28
N PHE A 48 -0.72 2.99 6.84
CA PHE A 48 0.49 3.79 6.71
C PHE A 48 1.39 3.27 5.60
N VAL A 49 2.23 4.17 5.12
CA VAL A 49 3.37 3.85 4.27
C VAL A 49 4.61 4.39 4.97
N GLU A 50 5.60 3.53 5.16
CA GLU A 50 6.89 3.91 5.71
C GLU A 50 7.99 3.63 4.68
N LEU A 51 8.80 4.64 4.38
CA LEU A 51 9.96 4.52 3.53
C LEU A 51 11.23 4.69 4.37
N ARG A 52 12.14 3.75 4.26
CA ARG A 52 13.44 3.76 4.93
C ARG A 52 14.53 3.84 3.89
N GLY A 53 15.01 5.04 3.64
CA GLY A 53 16.10 5.27 2.70
C GLY A 53 17.45 5.39 3.39
N THR A 54 18.51 5.44 2.59
CA THR A 54 19.90 5.59 3.09
C THR A 54 20.23 7.01 3.55
N LYS A 55 19.43 8.00 3.19
CA LYS A 55 19.65 9.41 3.55
C LYS A 55 18.53 10.00 4.41
N ALA A 56 17.33 9.48 4.26
CA ALA A 56 16.16 9.95 4.99
C ALA A 56 15.09 8.86 5.05
N GLY A 57 14.17 8.99 5.97
CA GLY A 57 12.97 8.19 6.08
C GLY A 57 11.72 9.05 5.92
N LEU A 58 10.59 8.40 5.67
CA LEU A 58 9.30 9.06 5.56
C LEU A 58 8.24 8.14 6.14
N THR A 59 7.31 8.71 6.89
CA THR A 59 6.08 8.03 7.29
C THR A 59 4.88 8.84 6.84
N TRP A 60 4.01 8.21 6.10
CA TRP A 60 2.69 8.75 5.77
C TRP A 60 1.62 7.93 6.50
N LEU A 61 0.76 8.63 7.23
CA LEU A 61 -0.40 8.05 7.91
C LEU A 61 -1.68 8.46 7.20
N ASP A 62 -2.54 7.48 6.95
CA ASP A 62 -3.87 7.77 6.38
C ASP A 62 -4.64 8.72 7.28
N GLY A 63 -5.18 9.77 6.69
CA GLY A 63 -5.98 10.78 7.40
C GLY A 63 -5.22 11.97 7.93
N GLY A 64 -3.88 12.12 7.69
CA GLY A 64 -3.39 13.44 7.88
C GLY A 64 -2.02 13.77 8.38
N SER A 65 -1.08 12.85 8.48
CA SER A 65 0.29 13.28 8.76
C SER A 65 1.29 12.69 7.75
N LEU A 66 2.22 13.53 7.35
CA LEU A 66 3.41 13.15 6.62
C LEU A 66 4.60 13.63 7.45
N GLU A 67 5.48 12.72 7.81
CA GLU A 67 6.69 13.03 8.54
C GLU A 67 7.92 12.58 7.77
N ILE A 68 8.94 13.43 7.74
CA ILE A 68 10.23 13.14 7.12
C ILE A 68 11.29 13.14 8.22
N TYR A 69 12.08 12.09 8.26
CA TYR A 69 13.17 11.90 9.21
C TYR A 69 14.49 11.97 8.46
N GLY A 70 15.35 12.90 8.85
CA GLY A 70 16.62 13.12 8.18
C GLY A 70 17.71 13.61 9.14
N GLU A 71 18.78 14.07 8.56
CA GLU A 71 19.90 14.67 9.29
C GLU A 71 20.37 15.93 8.56
N ASP A 72 20.61 16.97 9.31
CA ASP A 72 21.25 18.19 8.83
C ASP A 72 22.40 18.58 9.79
N ASN A 73 23.61 18.73 9.24
CA ASN A 73 24.81 19.09 9.98
C ASN A 73 25.06 18.24 11.25
N GLY A 74 24.87 16.92 11.16
CA GLY A 74 25.06 15.97 12.28
C GLY A 74 23.96 16.00 13.33
N ARG A 75 22.82 16.65 13.01
CA ARG A 75 21.66 16.71 13.91
C ARG A 75 20.46 16.04 13.25
N LEU A 76 19.77 15.21 14.04
CA LEU A 76 18.52 14.61 13.58
C LEU A 76 17.47 15.70 13.35
N LEU A 77 16.83 15.61 12.19
CA LEU A 77 15.78 16.52 11.77
C LEU A 77 14.50 15.72 11.54
N ASN A 78 13.44 16.07 12.26
CA ASN A 78 12.11 15.54 12.04
C ASN A 78 11.23 16.69 11.53
N THR A 79 10.70 16.53 10.33
CA THR A 79 9.81 17.53 9.73
C THR A 79 8.42 16.93 9.61
N ALA A 80 7.47 17.49 10.33
CA ALA A 80 6.07 17.10 10.26
C ALA A 80 5.31 18.08 9.37
N PHE A 81 4.53 17.56 8.46
CA PHE A 81 3.60 18.31 7.64
C PHE A 81 2.20 18.05 8.17
N ALA A 82 1.58 19.09 8.74
CA ALA A 82 0.21 19.03 9.20
C ALA A 82 -0.72 19.50 8.06
N GLY A 83 -1.79 18.79 7.85
CA GLY A 83 -2.83 19.21 6.91
C GLY A 83 -3.73 18.05 6.53
N PRO A 84 -4.86 18.32 5.91
CA PRO A 84 -5.53 17.26 5.20
C PRO A 84 -4.69 16.93 3.95
N PHE A 85 -3.89 15.88 4.02
CA PHE A 85 -3.29 15.29 2.83
C PHE A 85 -4.33 14.35 2.22
N GLY A 86 -4.88 14.75 1.11
CA GLY A 86 -5.87 13.96 0.40
C GLY A 86 -7.24 14.61 0.38
N GLY A 87 -8.08 14.03 -0.40
CA GLY A 87 -9.49 14.30 -0.58
C GLY A 87 -10.18 12.95 -0.74
N ASN A 88 -11.37 12.95 -1.31
CA ASN A 88 -11.96 11.70 -1.76
C ASN A 88 -11.13 11.15 -2.94
N GLY A 89 -10.25 10.17 -2.65
CA GLY A 89 -9.34 9.58 -3.63
C GLY A 89 -10.07 9.01 -4.85
N HIS A 90 -11.25 8.43 -4.66
CA HIS A 90 -12.08 7.94 -5.77
C HIS A 90 -12.56 9.08 -6.67
N GLN A 91 -12.99 10.18 -6.09
CA GLN A 91 -13.41 11.36 -6.86
C GLN A 91 -12.24 11.97 -7.64
N LEU A 92 -11.07 12.06 -7.02
CA LEU A 92 -9.86 12.56 -7.68
C LEU A 92 -9.45 11.66 -8.85
N ASN A 93 -9.48 10.34 -8.67
CA ASN A 93 -9.18 9.39 -9.73
C ASN A 93 -10.17 9.50 -10.91
N ILE A 94 -11.47 9.60 -10.63
CA ILE A 94 -12.48 9.76 -11.67
C ILE A 94 -12.29 11.09 -12.42
N SER A 95 -12.08 12.19 -11.69
CA SER A 95 -11.85 13.50 -12.29
C SER A 95 -10.62 13.49 -13.19
N HIS A 96 -9.51 12.91 -12.70
CA HIS A 96 -8.28 12.76 -13.47
C HIS A 96 -8.49 11.93 -14.74
N PHE A 97 -9.23 10.83 -14.64
CA PHE A 97 -9.55 10.00 -15.80
C PHE A 97 -10.37 10.77 -16.87
N LEU A 98 -11.33 11.59 -16.45
CA LEU A 98 -12.07 12.46 -17.35
C LEU A 98 -11.16 13.50 -18.01
N ASP A 99 -10.26 14.10 -17.28
CA ASP A 99 -9.27 15.04 -17.81
C ASP A 99 -8.34 14.39 -18.83
N VAL A 100 -7.96 13.13 -18.63
CA VAL A 100 -7.20 12.34 -19.61
C VAL A 100 -8.00 12.11 -20.88
N LEU A 101 -9.30 11.73 -20.77
CA LEU A 101 -10.17 11.55 -21.92
C LEU A 101 -10.37 12.84 -22.71
N ASP A 102 -10.43 13.97 -22.03
CA ASP A 102 -10.56 15.29 -22.64
C ASP A 102 -9.22 15.84 -23.21
N GLY A 103 -8.11 15.10 -23.06
CA GLY A 103 -6.79 15.54 -23.48
C GLY A 103 -6.19 16.68 -22.64
N LYS A 104 -6.71 16.90 -21.44
CA LYS A 104 -6.23 17.93 -20.50
C LYS A 104 -5.11 17.45 -19.59
N ALA A 105 -4.96 16.14 -19.42
CA ALA A 105 -3.95 15.51 -18.58
C ALA A 105 -3.41 14.24 -19.24
N GLU A 106 -2.19 13.87 -18.83
CA GLU A 106 -1.61 12.57 -19.15
C GLU A 106 -2.00 11.53 -18.09
N PRO A 107 -2.12 10.23 -18.46
CA PRO A 107 -2.38 9.18 -17.47
C PRO A 107 -1.32 9.17 -16.36
N CYS A 108 -1.73 9.13 -15.12
CA CYS A 108 -0.82 9.11 -13.97
C CYS A 108 -0.08 7.77 -13.79
N PHE A 109 -0.46 6.75 -14.53
CA PHE A 109 0.20 5.45 -14.54
C PHE A 109 0.24 4.86 -15.94
N LYS A 110 1.22 3.97 -16.18
CA LYS A 110 1.35 3.22 -17.42
C LYS A 110 0.59 1.89 -17.31
N PRO A 111 -0.03 1.38 -18.39
CA PRO A 111 -0.71 0.08 -18.37
C PRO A 111 0.17 -1.06 -17.86
N GLN A 112 1.49 -1.03 -18.16
CA GLN A 112 2.44 -2.03 -17.69
C GLN A 112 2.50 -2.09 -16.15
N GLN A 113 2.39 -0.98 -15.44
CA GLN A 113 2.38 -0.96 -13.98
C GLN A 113 1.18 -1.73 -13.40
N GLY A 114 0.04 -1.75 -14.11
CA GLY A 114 -1.10 -2.59 -13.74
C GLY A 114 -0.80 -4.08 -13.89
N VAL A 115 -0.13 -4.46 -14.99
CA VAL A 115 0.31 -5.85 -15.23
C VAL A 115 1.33 -6.27 -14.16
N ASP A 116 2.30 -5.42 -13.86
CA ASP A 116 3.33 -5.68 -12.85
C ASP A 116 2.71 -5.88 -11.46
N MET A 117 1.70 -5.08 -11.11
CA MET A 117 0.94 -5.23 -9.87
C MET A 117 0.27 -6.61 -9.78
N ILE A 118 -0.40 -7.05 -10.85
CA ILE A 118 -1.06 -8.36 -10.88
C ILE A 118 -0.03 -9.49 -10.79
N ASN A 119 1.11 -9.37 -11.45
CA ASN A 119 2.20 -10.35 -11.33
C ASN A 119 2.73 -10.45 -9.91
N ILE A 120 2.92 -9.32 -9.23
CA ILE A 120 3.33 -9.28 -7.81
C ILE A 120 2.31 -10.01 -6.93
N LEU A 121 1.02 -9.72 -7.10
CA LEU A 121 -0.04 -10.38 -6.33
C LEU A 121 -0.08 -11.89 -6.62
N ALA A 122 -0.02 -12.29 -7.88
CA ALA A 122 0.03 -13.70 -8.27
C ALA A 122 1.26 -14.42 -7.68
N GLY A 123 2.42 -13.75 -7.67
CA GLY A 123 3.64 -14.27 -7.05
C GLY A 123 3.50 -14.47 -5.54
N LEU A 124 2.81 -13.56 -4.84
CA LEU A 124 2.52 -13.72 -3.41
C LEU A 124 1.62 -14.93 -3.14
N TYR A 125 0.56 -15.13 -3.91
CA TYR A 125 -0.30 -16.31 -3.80
C TYR A 125 0.47 -17.61 -4.07
N GLU A 126 1.28 -17.62 -5.11
CA GLU A 126 2.10 -18.79 -5.44
C GLU A 126 3.13 -19.09 -4.34
N SER A 127 3.77 -18.06 -3.79
CA SER A 127 4.69 -18.20 -2.66
C SER A 127 3.99 -18.77 -1.43
N ALA A 128 2.80 -18.24 -1.10
CA ALA A 128 1.99 -18.74 0.02
C ALA A 128 1.59 -20.20 -0.18
N ARG A 129 1.21 -20.60 -1.42
CA ARG A 129 0.81 -21.97 -1.76
C ARG A 129 1.97 -22.95 -1.70
N THR A 130 3.16 -22.55 -2.14
CA THR A 130 4.34 -23.44 -2.26
C THR A 130 5.27 -23.40 -1.05
N GLY A 131 5.17 -22.36 -0.21
CA GLY A 131 6.10 -22.11 0.89
C GLY A 131 7.52 -21.74 0.39
N ARG A 132 7.64 -21.20 -0.82
CA ARG A 132 8.91 -20.87 -1.46
C ARG A 132 8.90 -19.47 -2.06
N GLU A 133 10.09 -18.92 -2.22
CA GLU A 133 10.28 -17.70 -2.99
C GLU A 133 9.90 -17.92 -4.47
N VAL A 134 9.25 -16.95 -5.06
CA VAL A 134 8.86 -16.92 -6.48
C VAL A 134 9.62 -15.78 -7.15
N VAL A 135 10.25 -16.06 -8.27
CA VAL A 135 10.91 -15.08 -9.12
C VAL A 135 9.94 -14.70 -10.24
N LEU A 136 9.74 -13.40 -10.44
CA LEU A 136 8.83 -12.84 -11.45
C LEU A 136 9.59 -12.41 -12.71
#